data_fdc980c567a6499eb54a473a2f17b794
#
_entry.id   fdc980c567a6499eb54a473a2f17b794
#
_cell.length_a   1.000
_cell.length_b   1.000
_cell.length_c   1.000
_cell.angle_alpha   90.00
_cell.angle_beta   90.00
_cell.angle_gamma   90.00
#
_symmetry.space_group_name_H-M   'P 1'
#
loop_
_entity.id
_entity.type
_entity.pdbx_description
1 polymer ?
#
loop_
_entity_poly.entity_id
_entity_poly.type
_entity_poly.pdbx_seq_one_letter_code
_entity_poly.pdbx_strand_id
1 'polypeptide(L)'
;AWENTYNEAPNMAYLGWGVYVTKNVQGDEKKQKAAWSAAAHLGGKDIPLWMAAYPSGFQPYRNSHFQYDEWEAAGYDRAYIEDYLGSNADSYNHENAAIEPRIPGVFQYYSVAEDELAKGYAGQYGSAQEIGDAIAAAWEKITDQIGRDSQIALYKASLGL
;
A
#
# COMPACT_ATOMS: atom_id res chain seq x y z
N ALA A 1 -23.08 -14.85 4.11
CA ALA A 1 -23.11 -15.23 5.50
C ALA A 1 -21.71 -15.59 5.93
N TRP A 2 -21.15 -14.75 6.76
CA TRP A 2 -19.79 -14.86 7.29
C TRP A 2 -19.76 -15.49 8.68
N GLU A 3 -20.86 -16.14 9.06
CA GLU A 3 -21.01 -16.75 10.36
C GLU A 3 -20.00 -17.88 10.53
N ASN A 4 -19.05 -17.66 11.44
CA ASN A 4 -18.02 -18.61 11.86
C ASN A 4 -16.95 -18.98 10.82
N THR A 5 -16.78 -18.20 9.76
CA THR A 5 -15.67 -18.38 8.82
C THR A 5 -14.89 -17.08 8.69
N TYR A 6 -13.64 -17.10 9.11
CA TYR A 6 -12.71 -15.99 8.88
C TYR A 6 -12.11 -16.15 7.48
N ASN A 7 -12.19 -15.10 6.69
CA ASN A 7 -11.44 -15.00 5.44
C ASN A 7 -10.16 -14.21 5.74
N GLU A 8 -9.06 -14.91 5.86
CA GLU A 8 -7.76 -14.28 5.99
C GLU A 8 -7.30 -13.81 4.62
N ALA A 9 -7.27 -12.52 4.42
CA ALA A 9 -6.83 -11.88 3.18
C ALA A 9 -5.96 -10.67 3.56
N PRO A 10 -4.66 -10.89 3.81
CA PRO A 10 -3.75 -9.79 4.11
C PRO A 10 -3.80 -8.76 2.99
N ASN A 11 -4.03 -7.50 3.34
CA ASN A 11 -4.03 -6.42 2.36
C ASN A 11 -2.60 -5.97 2.09
N MET A 12 -2.15 -6.17 0.88
CA MET A 12 -0.87 -5.69 0.40
C MET A 12 -1.04 -4.25 -0.11
N ALA A 13 -1.07 -3.31 0.84
CA ALA A 13 -1.14 -1.90 0.53
C ALA A 13 0.11 -1.43 -0.24
N TYR A 14 -0.10 -0.60 -1.24
CA TYR A 14 0.94 0.01 -2.06
C TYR A 14 1.86 -1.01 -2.75
N LEU A 15 1.49 -1.39 -3.95
CA LEU A 15 2.27 -2.30 -4.83
C LEU A 15 3.68 -1.81 -5.17
N GLY A 16 4.12 -0.76 -4.53
CA GLY A 16 5.46 -0.19 -4.60
C GLY A 16 5.51 1.17 -5.29
N TRP A 17 6.65 1.79 -5.13
CA TRP A 17 6.98 3.07 -5.74
C TRP A 17 7.92 2.83 -6.91
N GLY A 18 7.69 3.54 -8.00
CA GLY A 18 8.60 3.52 -9.16
C GLY A 18 9.37 4.84 -9.26
N VAL A 19 10.65 4.75 -9.53
CA VAL A 19 11.45 5.93 -9.88
C VAL A 19 11.51 6.03 -11.40
N TYR A 20 11.12 7.18 -11.94
CA TYR A 20 11.03 7.40 -13.37
C TYR A 20 11.94 8.54 -13.82
N VAL A 21 12.64 8.33 -14.93
CA VAL A 21 13.37 9.41 -15.60
C VAL A 21 12.43 10.02 -16.63
N THR A 22 12.07 11.28 -16.42
CA THR A 22 11.12 12.00 -17.26
C THR A 22 11.76 12.52 -18.56
N LYS A 23 10.94 12.80 -19.57
CA LYS A 23 11.37 13.36 -20.85
C LYS A 23 12.03 14.76 -20.74
N ASN A 24 11.90 15.43 -19.59
CA ASN A 24 12.48 16.75 -19.37
C ASN A 24 14.01 16.76 -19.43
N VAL A 25 14.66 15.60 -19.33
CA VAL A 25 16.12 15.44 -19.48
C VAL A 25 16.52 15.01 -20.89
N GLN A 26 15.56 14.85 -21.80
CA GLN A 26 15.82 14.43 -23.18
C GLN A 26 16.65 15.50 -23.90
N GLY A 27 17.71 15.06 -24.62
CA GLY A 27 18.65 15.96 -25.34
C GLY A 27 19.79 16.52 -24.48
N ASP A 28 19.82 16.27 -23.17
CA ASP A 28 20.91 16.64 -22.28
C ASP A 28 21.54 15.38 -21.65
N GLU A 29 22.64 14.91 -22.24
CA GLU A 29 23.33 13.70 -21.81
C GLU A 29 23.79 13.75 -20.34
N LYS A 30 24.22 14.92 -19.84
CA LYS A 30 24.66 15.06 -18.45
C LYS A 30 23.48 14.88 -17.50
N LYS A 31 22.35 15.51 -17.78
CA LYS A 31 21.14 15.35 -16.98
C LYS A 31 20.59 13.94 -17.06
N GLN A 32 20.62 13.31 -18.25
CA GLN A 32 20.20 11.92 -18.40
C GLN A 32 21.05 10.99 -17.55
N LYS A 33 22.38 11.10 -17.62
CA LYS A 33 23.30 10.29 -16.79
C LYS A 33 23.06 10.52 -15.29
N ALA A 34 22.90 11.76 -14.87
CA ALA A 34 22.64 12.09 -13.47
C ALA A 34 21.29 11.52 -13.00
N ALA A 35 20.23 11.64 -13.80
CA ALA A 35 18.91 11.12 -13.48
C ALA A 35 18.91 9.58 -13.39
N TRP A 36 19.54 8.89 -14.35
CA TRP A 36 19.68 7.45 -14.31
C TRP A 36 20.56 6.96 -13.15
N SER A 37 21.63 7.67 -12.84
CA SER A 37 22.49 7.37 -11.70
C SER A 37 21.72 7.52 -10.38
N ALA A 38 20.92 8.57 -10.22
CA ALA A 38 20.07 8.76 -9.06
C ALA A 38 19.00 7.66 -8.95
N ALA A 39 18.33 7.31 -10.07
CA ALA A 39 17.34 6.24 -10.10
C ALA A 39 17.96 4.89 -9.74
N ALA A 40 19.13 4.58 -10.27
CA ALA A 40 19.86 3.35 -9.98
C ALA A 40 20.33 3.29 -8.51
N HIS A 41 20.75 4.42 -7.94
CA HIS A 41 21.14 4.51 -6.54
C HIS A 41 19.95 4.28 -5.61
N LEU A 42 18.83 4.97 -5.86
CA LEU A 42 17.59 4.78 -5.08
C LEU A 42 17.01 3.37 -5.21
N GLY A 43 17.16 2.73 -6.38
CA GLY A 43 16.75 1.36 -6.62
C GLY A 43 17.84 0.31 -6.31
N GLY A 44 19.02 0.71 -5.85
CA GLY A 44 20.14 -0.17 -5.51
C GLY A 44 19.85 -1.11 -4.33
N LYS A 45 20.87 -1.86 -3.90
CA LYS A 45 20.70 -2.80 -2.78
C LYS A 45 20.82 -2.13 -1.42
N ASP A 46 21.75 -1.19 -1.28
CA ASP A 46 22.14 -0.63 0.02
C ASP A 46 21.14 0.42 0.54
N ILE A 47 20.75 1.36 -0.32
CA ILE A 47 19.80 2.41 0.06
C ILE A 47 18.41 1.85 0.41
N PRO A 48 17.81 0.94 -0.38
CA PRO A 48 16.52 0.35 -0.02
C PRO A 48 16.53 -0.39 1.32
N LEU A 49 17.61 -1.10 1.67
CA LEU A 49 17.70 -1.75 2.97
C LEU A 49 17.72 -0.72 4.10
N TRP A 50 18.54 0.32 3.96
CA TRP A 50 18.57 1.42 4.92
C TRP A 50 17.19 2.10 5.05
N MET A 51 16.48 2.32 3.94
CA MET A 51 15.13 2.90 3.96
C MET A 51 14.12 1.98 4.64
N ALA A 52 14.21 0.68 4.44
CA ALA A 52 13.30 -0.28 5.07
C ALA A 52 13.55 -0.42 6.58
N ALA A 53 14.81 -0.44 7.00
CA ALA A 53 15.20 -0.54 8.40
C ALA A 53 15.17 0.80 9.17
N TYR A 54 15.08 1.93 8.48
CA TYR A 54 14.93 3.24 9.11
C TYR A 54 13.44 3.57 9.27
N PRO A 55 13.00 4.31 10.29
CA PRO A 55 11.59 4.64 10.48
C PRO A 55 11.09 5.63 9.40
N SER A 56 11.03 5.16 8.17
CA SER A 56 10.66 5.92 6.96
C SER A 56 9.29 5.51 6.40
N GLY A 57 8.68 4.45 6.95
CA GLY A 57 7.42 3.88 6.47
C GLY A 57 7.56 2.99 5.22
N PHE A 58 8.77 2.71 4.77
CA PHE A 58 8.98 1.74 3.69
C PHE A 58 8.94 0.31 4.25
N GLN A 59 8.15 -0.52 3.61
CA GLN A 59 8.09 -1.94 3.93
C GLN A 59 9.24 -2.71 3.26
N PRO A 60 9.68 -3.85 3.84
CA PRO A 60 10.64 -4.72 3.19
C PRO A 60 10.04 -5.29 1.90
N TYR A 61 10.69 -5.07 0.76
CA TYR A 61 10.22 -5.50 -0.57
C TYR A 61 11.24 -6.30 -1.37
N ARG A 62 12.36 -6.67 -0.74
CA ARG A 62 13.44 -7.49 -1.32
C ARG A 62 13.84 -8.57 -0.35
N ASN A 63 14.24 -9.74 -0.84
CA ASN A 63 14.76 -10.81 0.01
C ASN A 63 15.94 -10.36 0.91
N SER A 64 16.76 -9.42 0.42
CA SER A 64 17.85 -8.85 1.20
C SER A 64 17.38 -8.01 2.39
N HIS A 65 16.13 -7.54 2.40
CA HIS A 65 15.55 -6.78 3.50
C HIS A 65 15.11 -7.67 4.68
N PHE A 66 15.08 -8.98 4.49
CA PHE A 66 14.73 -9.96 5.53
C PHE A 66 15.95 -10.53 6.26
N GLN A 67 17.10 -9.85 6.21
CA GLN A 67 18.31 -10.24 6.94
C GLN A 67 18.31 -9.57 8.31
N TYR A 68 18.12 -10.35 9.34
CA TYR A 68 17.92 -9.88 10.72
C TYR A 68 19.12 -9.08 11.25
N ASP A 69 20.32 -9.49 10.93
CA ASP A 69 21.55 -8.84 11.40
C ASP A 69 21.64 -7.36 10.98
N GLU A 70 21.12 -7.03 9.82
CA GLU A 70 21.07 -5.65 9.31
C GLU A 70 20.10 -4.77 10.11
N TRP A 71 18.99 -5.36 10.55
CA TRP A 71 18.00 -4.67 11.39
C TRP A 71 18.52 -4.50 12.83
N GLU A 72 19.22 -5.52 13.37
CA GLU A 72 19.90 -5.42 14.66
C GLU A 72 20.97 -4.32 14.62
N ALA A 73 21.75 -4.24 13.54
CA ALA A 73 22.73 -3.18 13.32
C ALA A 73 22.08 -1.77 13.23
N ALA A 74 20.84 -1.69 12.76
CA ALA A 74 20.06 -0.46 12.76
C ALA A 74 19.43 -0.12 14.13
N GLY A 75 19.56 -0.99 15.13
CA GLY A 75 19.17 -0.74 16.52
C GLY A 75 17.82 -1.34 16.93
N TYR A 76 17.25 -2.24 16.13
CA TYR A 76 16.02 -2.94 16.49
C TYR A 76 16.31 -4.17 17.35
N ASP A 77 15.43 -4.49 18.28
CA ASP A 77 15.54 -5.72 19.06
C ASP A 77 15.07 -6.95 18.26
N ARG A 78 15.61 -8.10 18.62
CA ARG A 78 15.38 -9.34 17.89
C ARG A 78 13.91 -9.75 17.85
N ALA A 79 13.18 -9.59 18.94
CA ALA A 79 11.76 -9.97 19.00
C ALA A 79 10.92 -9.11 18.08
N TYR A 80 11.19 -7.81 18.03
CA TYR A 80 10.53 -6.90 17.08
C TYR A 80 10.82 -7.30 15.62
N ILE A 81 12.09 -7.60 15.31
CA ILE A 81 12.50 -8.00 13.95
C ILE A 81 11.76 -9.28 13.52
N GLU A 82 11.73 -10.29 14.40
CA GLU A 82 11.05 -11.56 14.13
C GLU A 82 9.56 -11.36 13.87
N ASP A 83 8.89 -10.57 14.69
CA ASP A 83 7.46 -10.27 14.52
C ASP A 83 7.21 -9.47 13.24
N TYR A 84 7.93 -8.38 13.03
CA TYR A 84 7.72 -7.48 11.89
C TYR A 84 8.05 -8.15 10.55
N LEU A 85 9.24 -8.73 10.43
CA LEU A 85 9.64 -9.39 9.18
C LEU A 85 8.86 -10.68 8.93
N GLY A 86 8.56 -11.44 10.00
CA GLY A 86 7.72 -12.63 9.92
C GLY A 86 6.32 -12.30 9.39
N SER A 87 5.65 -11.34 9.99
CA SER A 87 4.31 -10.89 9.56
C SER A 87 4.30 -10.40 8.11
N ASN A 88 5.34 -9.67 7.68
CA ASN A 88 5.47 -9.25 6.28
C ASN A 88 5.68 -10.46 5.35
N ALA A 89 6.56 -11.39 5.72
CA ALA A 89 6.82 -12.59 4.92
C ALA A 89 5.57 -13.45 4.77
N ASP A 90 4.83 -13.67 5.85
CA ASP A 90 3.58 -14.42 5.86
C ASP A 90 2.53 -13.74 4.97
N SER A 91 2.40 -12.41 5.07
CA SER A 91 1.49 -11.65 4.23
C SER A 91 1.84 -11.74 2.75
N TYR A 92 3.13 -11.62 2.39
CA TYR A 92 3.58 -11.69 0.99
C TYR A 92 3.43 -13.09 0.37
N ASN A 93 3.51 -14.14 1.17
CA ASN A 93 3.38 -15.50 0.71
C ASN A 93 1.97 -16.09 0.91
N HIS A 94 1.04 -15.30 1.45
CA HIS A 94 -0.31 -15.76 1.71
C HIS A 94 -1.05 -16.03 0.41
N GLU A 95 -1.65 -17.20 0.26
CA GLU A 95 -2.35 -17.62 -0.97
C GLU A 95 -3.55 -16.73 -1.33
N ASN A 96 -4.13 -16.07 -0.34
CA ASN A 96 -5.28 -15.18 -0.48
C ASN A 96 -4.92 -13.70 -0.22
N ALA A 97 -3.68 -13.32 -0.49
CA ALA A 97 -3.28 -11.93 -0.33
C ALA A 97 -4.09 -11.01 -1.25
N ALA A 98 -4.71 -9.98 -0.65
CA ALA A 98 -5.49 -8.99 -1.37
C ALA A 98 -4.60 -7.82 -1.78
N ILE A 99 -4.80 -7.34 -2.98
CA ILE A 99 -4.20 -6.08 -3.46
C ILE A 99 -5.24 -4.97 -3.40
N GLU A 100 -4.77 -3.74 -3.39
CA GLU A 100 -5.68 -2.58 -3.42
C GLU A 100 -6.67 -2.67 -4.59
N PRO A 101 -7.93 -2.26 -4.37
CA PRO A 101 -8.94 -2.29 -5.41
C PRO A 101 -8.54 -1.42 -6.61
N ARG A 102 -8.54 -2.01 -7.81
CA ARG A 102 -8.28 -1.30 -9.08
C ARG A 102 -9.59 -0.93 -9.75
N ILE A 103 -10.41 -0.17 -9.04
CA ILE A 103 -11.72 0.28 -9.54
C ILE A 103 -11.68 1.77 -9.90
N PRO A 104 -12.48 2.21 -10.88
CA PRO A 104 -12.67 3.62 -11.14
C PRO A 104 -13.12 4.36 -9.87
N GLY A 105 -12.50 5.51 -9.61
CA GLY A 105 -12.84 6.33 -8.45
C GLY A 105 -12.20 5.89 -7.13
N VAL A 106 -11.26 4.93 -7.10
CA VAL A 106 -10.66 4.39 -5.87
C VAL A 106 -10.16 5.49 -4.92
N PHE A 107 -9.53 6.54 -5.42
CA PHE A 107 -9.06 7.65 -4.59
C PHE A 107 -10.20 8.47 -3.97
N GLN A 108 -11.37 8.52 -4.59
CA GLN A 108 -12.55 9.16 -4.00
C GLN A 108 -13.06 8.33 -2.81
N TYR A 109 -13.05 6.99 -2.93
CA TYR A 109 -13.39 6.10 -1.82
C TYR A 109 -12.44 6.29 -0.64
N TYR A 110 -11.12 6.38 -0.88
CA TYR A 110 -10.14 6.62 0.18
C TYR A 110 -10.34 7.98 0.84
N SER A 111 -10.46 9.04 0.04
CA SER A 111 -10.65 10.40 0.58
C SER A 111 -11.88 10.52 1.47
N VAL A 112 -13.00 9.92 1.06
CA VAL A 112 -14.21 9.92 1.87
C VAL A 112 -14.03 9.12 3.17
N ALA A 113 -13.35 7.97 3.10
CA ALA A 113 -13.07 7.19 4.31
C ALA A 113 -12.18 7.97 5.29
N GLU A 114 -11.15 8.66 4.79
CA GLU A 114 -10.27 9.53 5.59
C GLU A 114 -11.07 10.67 6.25
N ASP A 115 -11.96 11.32 5.50
CA ASP A 115 -12.80 12.41 6.02
C ASP A 115 -13.73 11.93 7.14
N GLU A 116 -14.39 10.77 6.96
CA GLU A 116 -15.29 10.23 7.98
C GLU A 116 -14.53 9.72 9.22
N LEU A 117 -13.35 9.11 9.03
CA LEU A 117 -12.46 8.75 10.13
C LEU A 117 -11.99 10.00 10.91
N ALA A 118 -11.61 11.07 10.21
CA ALA A 118 -11.23 12.33 10.86
C ALA A 118 -12.36 12.93 11.70
N LYS A 119 -13.61 12.87 11.21
CA LYS A 119 -14.80 13.26 11.99
C LYS A 119 -14.99 12.37 13.22
N GLY A 120 -14.73 11.07 13.08
CA GLY A 120 -14.77 10.12 14.18
C GLY A 120 -13.75 10.47 15.28
N TYR A 121 -12.50 10.73 14.91
CA TYR A 121 -11.47 11.18 15.85
C TYR A 121 -11.79 12.54 16.49
N ALA A 122 -12.51 13.40 15.78
CA ALA A 122 -12.99 14.66 16.34
C ALA A 122 -14.24 14.52 17.25
N GLY A 123 -14.70 13.29 17.49
CA GLY A 123 -15.83 13.02 18.38
C GLY A 123 -17.21 13.37 17.79
N GLN A 124 -17.32 13.44 16.46
CA GLN A 124 -18.60 13.75 15.79
C GLN A 124 -19.54 12.55 15.67
N TYR A 125 -19.05 11.34 15.96
CA TYR A 125 -19.79 10.09 15.98
C TYR A 125 -19.79 9.47 17.37
N GLY A 126 -20.86 8.78 17.73
CA GLY A 126 -21.02 8.14 19.03
C GLY A 126 -20.36 6.76 19.12
N SER A 127 -20.02 6.14 17.97
CA SER A 127 -19.45 4.80 17.92
C SER A 127 -18.65 4.55 16.64
N ALA A 128 -17.78 3.55 16.67
CA ALA A 128 -17.06 3.09 15.47
C ALA A 128 -18.01 2.56 14.39
N GLN A 129 -19.16 1.99 14.80
CA GLN A 129 -20.18 1.52 13.85
C GLN A 129 -20.77 2.69 13.04
N GLU A 130 -21.08 3.81 13.69
CA GLU A 130 -21.59 4.99 13.00
C GLU A 130 -20.59 5.56 11.98
N ILE A 131 -19.29 5.50 12.27
CA ILE A 131 -18.24 5.88 11.31
C ILE A 131 -18.27 4.93 10.11
N GLY A 132 -18.33 3.62 10.35
CA GLY A 132 -18.41 2.60 9.31
C GLY A 132 -19.63 2.77 8.41
N ASP A 133 -20.80 3.03 9.00
CA ASP A 133 -22.04 3.26 8.29
C ASP A 133 -22.00 4.53 7.43
N ALA A 134 -21.38 5.59 7.94
CA ALA A 134 -21.19 6.84 7.18
C ALA A 134 -20.26 6.63 5.98
N ILE A 135 -19.14 5.92 6.16
CA ILE A 135 -18.23 5.54 5.07
C ILE A 135 -18.98 4.72 4.03
N ALA A 136 -19.69 3.68 4.44
CA ALA A 136 -20.44 2.81 3.53
C ALA A 136 -21.48 3.59 2.71
N ALA A 137 -22.24 4.46 3.37
CA ALA A 137 -23.24 5.29 2.70
C ALA A 137 -22.63 6.27 1.68
N ALA A 138 -21.45 6.82 1.98
CA ALA A 138 -20.75 7.70 1.07
C ALA A 138 -20.11 6.92 -0.11
N TRP A 139 -19.60 5.72 0.14
CA TRP A 139 -19.10 4.82 -0.91
C TRP A 139 -20.20 4.39 -1.88
N GLU A 140 -21.41 4.09 -1.40
CA GLU A 140 -22.55 3.77 -2.27
C GLU A 140 -22.87 4.92 -3.21
N LYS A 141 -22.84 6.17 -2.76
CA LYS A 141 -23.05 7.35 -3.62
C LYS A 141 -22.01 7.45 -4.74
N ILE A 142 -20.75 7.17 -4.44
CA ILE A 142 -19.67 7.14 -5.45
C ILE A 142 -19.93 6.00 -6.46
N THR A 143 -20.29 4.83 -5.96
CA THR A 143 -20.63 3.68 -6.80
C THR A 143 -21.78 3.98 -7.75
N ASP A 144 -22.85 4.61 -7.25
CA ASP A 144 -24.03 5.00 -8.06
C ASP A 144 -23.67 6.03 -9.14
N GLN A 145 -22.79 6.99 -8.82
CA GLN A 145 -22.34 8.01 -9.77
C GLN A 145 -21.50 7.42 -10.92
N ILE A 146 -20.65 6.46 -10.61
CA ILE A 146 -19.75 5.82 -11.59
C ILE A 146 -20.49 4.71 -12.36
N GLY A 147 -21.43 4.04 -11.72
CA GLY A 147 -22.18 2.89 -12.21
C GLY A 147 -21.56 1.55 -11.77
N ARG A 148 -22.29 0.84 -10.92
CA ARG A 148 -21.85 -0.45 -10.33
C ARG A 148 -21.45 -1.49 -11.37
N ASP A 149 -22.28 -1.68 -12.39
CA ASP A 149 -22.03 -2.68 -13.43
C ASP A 149 -20.76 -2.37 -14.22
N SER A 150 -20.52 -1.09 -14.50
CA SER A 150 -19.30 -0.61 -15.14
C SER A 150 -18.07 -0.88 -14.27
N GLN A 151 -18.15 -0.60 -12.97
CA GLN A 151 -17.06 -0.89 -12.04
C GLN A 151 -16.75 -2.39 -11.96
N ILE A 152 -17.78 -3.23 -11.89
CA ILE A 152 -17.64 -4.69 -11.85
C ILE A 152 -16.94 -5.18 -13.13
N ALA A 153 -17.36 -4.72 -14.29
CA ALA A 153 -16.77 -5.12 -15.57
C ALA A 153 -15.29 -4.70 -15.66
N LEU A 154 -14.98 -3.46 -15.29
CA LEU A 154 -13.61 -2.95 -15.32
C LEU A 154 -12.71 -3.63 -14.28
N TYR A 155 -13.24 -3.94 -13.10
CA TYR A 155 -12.49 -4.66 -12.07
C TYR A 155 -12.17 -6.08 -12.52
N LYS A 156 -13.15 -6.81 -13.06
CA LYS A 156 -12.92 -8.13 -13.64
C LYS A 156 -11.86 -8.09 -14.74
N ALA A 157 -11.95 -7.14 -15.67
CA ALA A 157 -10.96 -6.96 -16.73
C ALA A 157 -9.54 -6.68 -16.17
N SER A 158 -9.44 -5.93 -15.06
CA SER A 158 -8.16 -5.65 -14.40
C SER A 158 -7.51 -6.91 -13.78
N LEU A 159 -8.32 -7.91 -13.47
CA LEU A 159 -7.89 -9.21 -12.94
C LEU A 159 -7.68 -10.27 -14.04
N GLY A 160 -7.98 -9.93 -15.30
CA GLY A 160 -7.91 -10.88 -16.42
C GLY A 160 -9.09 -11.85 -16.50
N LEU A 161 -10.25 -11.48 -15.91
CA LEU A 161 -11.49 -12.26 -15.86
C LEU A 161 -12.53 -11.76 -16.88
#